data_f654cb37bef5be63ed0850e88802afd9
#
_entry.id   f654cb37bef5be63ed0850e88802afd9
#
_cell.length_a   1.000
_cell.length_b   1.000
_cell.length_c   1.000
_cell.angle_alpha   90.00
_cell.angle_beta   90.00
_cell.angle_gamma   90.00
#
_symmetry.space_group_name_H-M   'P 1'
#
loop_
_entity.id
_entity.type
_entity.pdbx_description
1 polymer ?
#
loop_
_entity_poly.entity_id
_entity_poly.type
_entity_poly.pdbx_seq_one_letter_code
_entity_poly.pdbx_strand_id
1 'polypeptide(L)'
;VEGTDMHGLDENKLAIFRRRQIGLVYQFYNLLPVLNVDENILLPHLLDGRAMDKERLDKIVEYLGLTERRNNLPSELSGGQQQRVSIGRALFNHPAILLADEPTGNLDRKNGEEIIRLLRESNRKQKQTLILITHDESIALQADRMICIEDGKITKDERIRVLGGGLGE
;
A
#
# COMPACT_ATOMS: atom_id res chain seq x y z
N VAL A 1 4.08 -16.56 1.24
CA VAL A 1 2.85 -15.78 1.08
C VAL A 1 1.80 -16.71 0.49
N GLU A 2 0.60 -16.75 1.07
CA GLU A 2 -0.49 -17.66 0.61
C GLU A 2 -0.04 -19.11 0.43
N GLY A 3 0.76 -19.63 1.36
CA GLY A 3 1.32 -20.99 1.31
C GLY A 3 2.43 -21.20 0.28
N THR A 4 2.79 -20.19 -0.51
CA THR A 4 3.85 -20.29 -1.52
C THR A 4 5.20 -19.89 -0.93
N ASP A 5 6.19 -20.77 -1.03
CA ASP A 5 7.57 -20.44 -0.74
C ASP A 5 8.20 -19.69 -1.92
N MET A 6 8.54 -18.41 -1.69
CA MET A 6 9.14 -17.56 -2.72
C MET A 6 10.58 -17.94 -3.07
N HIS A 7 11.31 -18.58 -2.16
CA HIS A 7 12.71 -18.98 -2.38
C HIS A 7 12.85 -20.11 -3.42
N GLY A 8 11.79 -20.88 -3.62
CA GLY A 8 11.75 -21.95 -4.63
C GLY A 8 11.34 -21.53 -6.03
N LEU A 9 11.01 -20.24 -6.23
CA LEU A 9 10.60 -19.72 -7.52
C LEU A 9 11.79 -19.25 -8.36
N ASP A 10 11.77 -19.54 -9.67
CA ASP A 10 12.68 -18.90 -10.62
C ASP A 10 12.38 -17.39 -10.75
N GLU A 11 13.33 -16.62 -11.31
CA GLU A 11 13.22 -15.16 -11.39
C GLU A 11 11.94 -14.67 -12.11
N ASN A 12 11.53 -15.34 -13.16
CA ASN A 12 10.32 -14.95 -13.91
C ASN A 12 9.07 -15.21 -13.09
N LYS A 13 8.96 -16.37 -12.48
CA LYS A 13 7.83 -16.70 -11.58
C LYS A 13 7.80 -15.79 -10.36
N LEU A 14 8.97 -15.47 -9.80
CA LEU A 14 9.10 -14.58 -8.67
C LEU A 14 8.67 -13.14 -9.03
N ALA A 15 9.01 -12.64 -10.22
CA ALA A 15 8.56 -11.34 -10.70
C ALA A 15 7.03 -11.28 -10.87
N ILE A 16 6.44 -12.32 -11.46
CA ILE A 16 4.99 -12.44 -11.59
C ILE A 16 4.32 -12.53 -10.22
N PHE A 17 4.88 -13.34 -9.31
CA PHE A 17 4.37 -13.51 -7.96
C PHE A 17 4.37 -12.18 -7.19
N ARG A 18 5.50 -11.45 -7.20
CA ARG A 18 5.60 -10.12 -6.56
C ARG A 18 4.55 -9.16 -7.10
N ARG A 19 4.41 -9.08 -8.42
CA ARG A 19 3.43 -8.19 -9.08
C ARG A 19 1.98 -8.47 -8.67
N ARG A 20 1.67 -9.74 -8.39
CA ARG A 20 0.30 -10.18 -8.05
C ARG A 20 0.00 -10.16 -6.57
N GLN A 21 0.99 -10.49 -5.73
CA GLN A 21 0.78 -10.79 -4.31
C GLN A 21 1.33 -9.71 -3.38
N ILE A 22 2.18 -8.82 -3.88
CA ILE A 22 2.84 -7.80 -3.05
C ILE A 22 2.57 -6.41 -3.63
N GLY A 23 1.91 -5.57 -2.85
CA GLY A 23 1.77 -4.14 -3.11
C GLY A 23 2.89 -3.38 -2.42
N LEU A 24 3.47 -2.38 -3.09
CA LEU A 24 4.55 -1.56 -2.55
C LEU A 24 4.12 -0.08 -2.55
N VAL A 25 4.24 0.56 -1.39
CA VAL A 25 4.03 1.99 -1.19
C VAL A 25 5.32 2.58 -0.64
N TYR A 26 5.91 3.54 -1.34
CA TYR A 26 7.19 4.14 -0.99
C TYR A 26 7.02 5.58 -0.50
N GLN A 27 8.01 6.07 0.24
CA GLN A 27 8.11 7.46 0.68
C GLN A 27 8.11 8.45 -0.49
N PHE A 28 8.82 8.15 -1.58
CA PHE A 28 8.97 9.01 -2.77
C PHE A 28 7.99 8.69 -3.90
N TYR A 29 6.86 8.04 -3.59
CA TYR A 29 5.74 7.72 -4.50
C TYR A 29 6.12 6.82 -5.69
N ASN A 30 7.29 7.00 -6.30
CA ASN A 30 7.83 6.26 -7.46
C ASN A 30 6.82 6.14 -8.61
N LEU A 31 6.11 7.25 -8.91
CA LEU A 31 5.22 7.33 -10.06
C LEU A 31 6.02 7.54 -11.33
N LEU A 32 5.52 6.98 -12.44
CA LEU A 32 6.08 7.26 -13.76
C LEU A 32 5.61 8.64 -14.23
N PRO A 33 6.53 9.60 -14.45
CA PRO A 33 6.16 11.00 -14.67
C PRO A 33 5.43 11.25 -16.00
N VAL A 34 5.54 10.33 -16.94
CA VAL A 34 4.91 10.38 -18.27
C VAL A 34 3.52 9.75 -18.30
N LEU A 35 3.11 9.10 -17.23
CA LEU A 35 1.81 8.45 -17.09
C LEU A 35 0.89 9.28 -16.18
N ASN A 36 -0.39 9.36 -16.56
CA ASN A 36 -1.41 10.01 -15.74
C ASN A 36 -1.78 9.14 -14.51
N VAL A 37 -2.75 9.60 -13.71
CA VAL A 37 -3.23 8.90 -12.50
C VAL A 37 -3.71 7.50 -12.83
N ASP A 38 -4.62 7.36 -13.80
CA ASP A 38 -5.20 6.07 -14.17
C ASP A 38 -4.14 5.09 -14.67
N GLU A 39 -3.25 5.56 -15.52
CA GLU A 39 -2.17 4.75 -16.10
C GLU A 39 -1.15 4.29 -15.05
N ASN A 40 -0.79 5.16 -14.09
CA ASN A 40 0.06 4.77 -12.96
C ASN A 40 -0.58 3.70 -12.10
N ILE A 41 -1.89 3.82 -11.80
CA ILE A 41 -2.63 2.84 -11.01
C ILE A 41 -2.72 1.50 -11.73
N LEU A 42 -2.99 1.51 -13.04
CA LEU A 42 -3.15 0.31 -13.87
C LEU A 42 -1.84 -0.41 -14.19
N LEU A 43 -0.71 0.27 -14.10
CA LEU A 43 0.58 -0.21 -14.60
C LEU A 43 0.92 -1.67 -14.22
N PRO A 44 0.84 -2.10 -12.94
CA PRO A 44 1.15 -3.49 -12.58
C PRO A 44 0.20 -4.51 -13.23
N HIS A 45 -1.06 -4.12 -13.43
CA HIS A 45 -2.08 -4.96 -14.03
C HIS A 45 -1.83 -5.16 -15.54
N LEU A 46 -1.50 -4.07 -16.24
CA LEU A 46 -1.18 -4.11 -17.67
C LEU A 46 0.12 -4.88 -17.93
N LEU A 47 1.14 -4.72 -17.08
CA LEU A 47 2.39 -5.50 -17.16
C LEU A 47 2.18 -7.01 -16.93
N ASP A 48 1.07 -7.40 -16.32
CA ASP A 48 0.66 -8.81 -16.16
C ASP A 48 -0.10 -9.36 -17.38
N GLY A 49 -0.25 -8.56 -18.45
CA GLY A 49 -0.96 -8.92 -19.69
C GLY A 49 -2.47 -9.04 -19.51
N ARG A 50 -3.04 -8.48 -18.46
CA ARG A 50 -4.47 -8.54 -18.17
C ARG A 50 -5.21 -7.40 -18.87
N ALA A 51 -6.45 -7.68 -19.29
CA ALA A 51 -7.33 -6.64 -19.83
C ALA A 51 -7.67 -5.60 -18.74
N MET A 52 -7.90 -4.35 -19.17
CA MET A 52 -8.29 -3.27 -18.27
C MET A 52 -9.59 -3.61 -17.55
N ASP A 53 -9.56 -3.57 -16.23
CA ASP A 53 -10.74 -3.62 -15.36
C ASP A 53 -11.18 -2.19 -15.02
N LYS A 54 -12.05 -1.65 -15.88
CA LYS A 54 -12.52 -0.27 -15.75
C LYS A 54 -13.35 -0.07 -14.48
N GLU A 55 -14.22 -1.00 -14.14
CA GLU A 55 -15.07 -0.89 -12.95
C GLU A 55 -14.24 -0.83 -11.68
N ARG A 56 -13.21 -1.66 -11.62
CA ARG A 56 -12.27 -1.66 -10.51
C ARG A 56 -11.46 -0.36 -10.43
N LEU A 57 -11.00 0.14 -11.58
CA LEU A 57 -10.29 1.41 -11.63
C LEU A 57 -11.16 2.54 -11.09
N ASP A 58 -12.40 2.64 -11.54
CA ASP A 58 -13.35 3.66 -11.10
C ASP A 58 -13.55 3.60 -9.57
N LYS A 59 -13.75 2.42 -9.00
CA LYS A 59 -13.89 2.22 -7.54
C LYS A 59 -12.65 2.62 -6.76
N ILE A 60 -11.46 2.31 -7.26
CA ILE A 60 -10.19 2.67 -6.58
C ILE A 60 -9.98 4.18 -6.65
N VAL A 61 -10.16 4.79 -7.81
CA VAL A 61 -9.98 6.25 -8.00
C VAL A 61 -10.95 7.03 -7.13
N GLU A 62 -12.22 6.60 -7.05
CA GLU A 62 -13.23 7.17 -6.16
C GLU A 62 -12.83 7.01 -4.69
N TYR A 63 -12.45 5.80 -4.27
CA TYR A 63 -12.01 5.51 -2.90
C TYR A 63 -10.84 6.40 -2.45
N LEU A 64 -9.92 6.70 -3.37
CA LEU A 64 -8.76 7.54 -3.12
C LEU A 64 -9.06 9.06 -3.23
N GLY A 65 -10.27 9.44 -3.65
CA GLY A 65 -10.65 10.84 -3.88
C GLY A 65 -9.88 11.50 -5.02
N LEU A 66 -9.61 10.73 -6.11
CA LEU A 66 -8.84 11.18 -7.27
C LEU A 66 -9.69 11.35 -8.54
N THR A 67 -11.02 11.29 -8.43
CA THR A 67 -11.95 11.31 -9.58
C THR A 67 -11.70 12.49 -10.51
N GLU A 68 -11.51 13.69 -9.95
CA GLU A 68 -11.27 14.92 -10.72
C GLU A 68 -9.81 15.08 -11.20
N ARG A 69 -8.94 14.09 -10.92
CA ARG A 69 -7.50 14.13 -11.19
C ARG A 69 -7.02 13.03 -12.11
N ARG A 70 -7.92 12.20 -12.64
CA ARG A 70 -7.60 10.97 -13.39
C ARG A 70 -6.61 11.19 -14.53
N ASN A 71 -6.74 12.29 -15.23
CA ASN A 71 -5.91 12.62 -16.41
C ASN A 71 -4.66 13.46 -16.05
N ASN A 72 -4.49 13.86 -14.77
CA ASN A 72 -3.35 14.66 -14.37
C ASN A 72 -2.07 13.83 -14.35
N LEU A 73 -0.95 14.46 -14.74
CA LEU A 73 0.38 13.91 -14.58
C LEU A 73 0.88 14.08 -13.12
N PRO A 74 1.84 13.29 -12.64
CA PRO A 74 2.39 13.41 -11.30
C PRO A 74 2.86 14.83 -10.94
N SER A 75 3.42 15.58 -11.89
CA SER A 75 3.87 16.96 -11.69
C SER A 75 2.75 17.96 -11.39
N GLU A 76 1.50 17.61 -11.67
CA GLU A 76 0.32 18.44 -11.46
C GLU A 76 -0.42 18.08 -10.15
N LEU A 77 0.12 17.12 -9.39
CA LEU A 77 -0.48 16.60 -8.16
C LEU A 77 0.29 17.07 -6.93
N SER A 78 -0.44 17.34 -5.84
CA SER A 78 0.18 17.54 -4.53
C SER A 78 0.83 16.23 -4.03
N GLY A 79 1.77 16.32 -3.07
CA GLY A 79 2.42 15.15 -2.48
C GLY A 79 1.42 14.12 -1.94
N GLY A 80 0.38 14.58 -1.23
CA GLY A 80 -0.69 13.69 -0.75
C GLY A 80 -1.48 13.01 -1.86
N GLN A 81 -1.73 13.71 -2.98
CA GLN A 81 -2.37 13.11 -4.15
C GLN A 81 -1.47 12.09 -4.83
N GLN A 82 -0.17 12.38 -4.99
CA GLN A 82 0.80 11.43 -5.53
C GLN A 82 0.89 10.17 -4.67
N GLN A 83 0.88 10.31 -3.34
CA GLN A 83 0.87 9.16 -2.43
C GLN A 83 -0.40 8.34 -2.57
N ARG A 84 -1.56 8.95 -2.74
CA ARG A 84 -2.82 8.23 -3.01
C ARG A 84 -2.76 7.46 -4.34
N VAL A 85 -2.15 8.01 -5.39
CA VAL A 85 -1.91 7.28 -6.65
C VAL A 85 -0.99 6.07 -6.43
N SER A 86 0.10 6.22 -5.68
CA SER A 86 1.00 5.12 -5.30
C SER A 86 0.27 4.02 -4.55
N ILE A 87 -0.62 4.38 -3.60
CA ILE A 87 -1.48 3.42 -2.89
C ILE A 87 -2.44 2.72 -3.85
N GLY A 88 -3.09 3.45 -4.77
CA GLY A 88 -3.98 2.88 -5.77
C GLY A 88 -3.28 1.84 -6.64
N ARG A 89 -2.08 2.16 -7.11
CA ARG A 89 -1.22 1.24 -7.86
C ARG A 89 -0.90 -0.02 -7.06
N ALA A 90 -0.55 0.14 -5.78
CA ALA A 90 -0.23 -0.99 -4.91
C ALA A 90 -1.44 -1.90 -4.65
N LEU A 91 -2.65 -1.34 -4.54
CA LEU A 91 -3.88 -2.05 -4.22
C LEU A 91 -4.58 -2.67 -5.44
N PHE A 92 -4.25 -2.24 -6.65
CA PHE A 92 -5.02 -2.60 -7.85
C PHE A 92 -5.09 -4.11 -8.10
N ASN A 93 -4.02 -4.85 -7.84
CA ASN A 93 -3.97 -6.31 -8.06
C ASN A 93 -4.49 -7.14 -6.86
N HIS A 94 -5.12 -6.57 -5.85
CA HIS A 94 -5.52 -7.25 -4.61
C HIS A 94 -4.37 -8.05 -3.96
N PRO A 95 -3.28 -7.38 -3.58
CA PRO A 95 -2.13 -8.08 -3.02
C PRO A 95 -2.48 -8.72 -1.68
N ALA A 96 -1.89 -9.89 -1.40
CA ALA A 96 -2.00 -10.53 -0.09
C ALA A 96 -1.22 -9.74 0.98
N ILE A 97 -0.14 -9.07 0.57
CA ILE A 97 0.70 -8.26 1.45
C ILE A 97 0.86 -6.87 0.86
N LEU A 98 0.63 -5.85 1.68
CA LEU A 98 0.95 -4.46 1.38
C LEU A 98 2.13 -4.03 2.24
N LEU A 99 3.24 -3.65 1.58
CA LEU A 99 4.42 -3.12 2.23
C LEU A 99 4.43 -1.60 2.05
N ALA A 100 4.50 -0.86 3.15
CA ALA A 100 4.55 0.60 3.14
C ALA A 100 5.82 1.07 3.86
N ASP A 101 6.72 1.67 3.11
CA ASP A 101 7.99 2.18 3.59
C ASP A 101 7.91 3.71 3.74
N GLU A 102 7.88 4.19 5.00
CA GLU A 102 7.73 5.61 5.38
C GLU A 102 6.63 6.33 4.57
N PRO A 103 5.40 5.81 4.50
CA PRO A 103 4.39 6.29 3.54
C PRO A 103 3.92 7.73 3.81
N THR A 104 4.33 8.33 4.94
CA THR A 104 3.98 9.69 5.36
C THR A 104 5.18 10.62 5.44
N GLY A 105 6.41 10.12 5.21
CA GLY A 105 7.65 10.85 5.46
C GLY A 105 7.83 12.16 4.68
N ASN A 106 7.14 12.32 3.54
CA ASN A 106 7.18 13.52 2.70
C ASN A 106 5.86 14.33 2.74
N LEU A 107 5.00 14.08 3.73
CA LEU A 107 3.70 14.71 3.84
C LEU A 107 3.62 15.60 5.09
N ASP A 108 2.79 16.64 5.02
CA ASP A 108 2.38 17.33 6.23
C ASP A 108 1.50 16.41 7.11
N ARG A 109 1.34 16.79 8.38
CA ARG A 109 0.66 15.98 9.36
C ARG A 109 -0.76 15.57 8.94
N LYS A 110 -1.54 16.52 8.40
CA LYS A 110 -2.94 16.27 8.01
C LYS A 110 -3.02 15.23 6.88
N ASN A 111 -2.23 15.42 5.82
CA ASN A 111 -2.15 14.46 4.72
C ASN A 111 -1.62 13.11 5.20
N GLY A 112 -0.63 13.09 6.10
CA GLY A 112 -0.10 11.86 6.70
C GLY A 112 -1.17 11.07 7.45
N GLU A 113 -1.95 11.71 8.31
CA GLU A 113 -3.06 11.08 9.04
C GLU A 113 -4.11 10.47 8.08
N GLU A 114 -4.42 11.17 6.97
CA GLU A 114 -5.33 10.67 5.95
C GLU A 114 -4.78 9.42 5.22
N ILE A 115 -3.48 9.41 4.90
CA ILE A 115 -2.83 8.25 4.27
C ILE A 115 -2.85 7.03 5.19
N ILE A 116 -2.53 7.19 6.47
CA ILE A 116 -2.59 6.08 7.43
C ILE A 116 -4.03 5.56 7.57
N ARG A 117 -5.03 6.43 7.60
CA ARG A 117 -6.44 6.03 7.61
C ARG A 117 -6.80 5.20 6.37
N LEU A 118 -6.43 5.66 5.17
CA LEU A 118 -6.68 4.93 3.92
C LEU A 118 -6.03 3.53 3.92
N LEU A 119 -4.77 3.41 4.34
CA LEU A 119 -4.07 2.13 4.43
C LEU A 119 -4.77 1.16 5.41
N ARG A 120 -5.19 1.66 6.58
CA ARG A 120 -5.92 0.85 7.58
C ARG A 120 -7.29 0.41 7.10
N GLU A 121 -8.05 1.30 6.46
CA GLU A 121 -9.36 0.97 5.90
C GLU A 121 -9.24 -0.09 4.79
N SER A 122 -8.23 0.06 3.91
CA SER A 122 -7.94 -0.93 2.88
C SER A 122 -7.58 -2.29 3.48
N ASN A 123 -6.68 -2.32 4.48
CA ASN A 123 -6.29 -3.53 5.19
C ASN A 123 -7.52 -4.27 5.75
N ARG A 124 -8.43 -3.55 6.43
CA ARG A 124 -9.65 -4.15 6.99
C ARG A 124 -10.61 -4.67 5.93
N LYS A 125 -10.84 -3.89 4.85
CA LYS A 125 -11.78 -4.25 3.78
C LYS A 125 -11.29 -5.44 2.96
N GLN A 126 -10.00 -5.49 2.67
CA GLN A 126 -9.40 -6.54 1.82
C GLN A 126 -8.85 -7.72 2.62
N LYS A 127 -8.82 -7.64 3.96
CA LYS A 127 -8.26 -8.68 4.87
C LYS A 127 -6.82 -9.08 4.50
N GLN A 128 -6.04 -8.12 3.98
CA GLN A 128 -4.65 -8.31 3.60
C GLN A 128 -3.71 -8.05 4.77
N THR A 129 -2.48 -8.51 4.71
CA THR A 129 -1.45 -8.13 5.68
C THR A 129 -0.84 -6.78 5.29
N LEU A 130 -0.88 -5.81 6.20
CA LEU A 130 -0.17 -4.53 6.06
C LEU A 130 1.09 -4.57 6.93
N ILE A 131 2.25 -4.40 6.29
CA ILE A 131 3.53 -4.20 6.97
C ILE A 131 3.94 -2.75 6.70
N LEU A 132 4.06 -1.97 7.76
CA LEU A 132 4.39 -0.55 7.68
C LEU A 132 5.70 -0.28 8.41
N ILE A 133 6.64 0.32 7.73
CA ILE A 133 7.92 0.80 8.30
C ILE A 133 7.75 2.28 8.59
N THR A 134 8.04 2.69 9.80
CA THR A 134 8.00 4.09 10.21
C THR A 134 8.91 4.34 11.42
N HIS A 135 9.41 5.56 11.53
CA HIS A 135 10.06 6.06 12.73
C HIS A 135 9.09 6.86 13.64
N ASP A 136 7.82 7.03 13.22
CA ASP A 136 6.80 7.70 14.02
C ASP A 136 6.11 6.71 14.96
N GLU A 137 6.40 6.82 16.26
CA GLU A 137 5.83 5.96 17.30
C GLU A 137 4.31 6.06 17.36
N SER A 138 3.73 7.23 17.08
CA SER A 138 2.27 7.44 17.09
C SER A 138 1.56 6.64 16.00
N ILE A 139 2.23 6.43 14.88
CA ILE A 139 1.76 5.57 13.79
C ILE A 139 1.96 4.09 14.16
N ALA A 140 3.15 3.74 14.68
CA ALA A 140 3.47 2.36 15.08
C ALA A 140 2.49 1.82 16.13
N LEU A 141 2.10 2.63 17.11
CA LEU A 141 1.10 2.28 18.13
C LEU A 141 -0.33 2.04 17.60
N GLN A 142 -0.60 2.35 16.33
CA GLN A 142 -1.88 2.06 15.70
C GLN A 142 -1.96 0.66 15.08
N ALA A 143 -0.84 -0.06 15.02
CA ALA A 143 -0.76 -1.43 14.49
C ALA A 143 -1.28 -2.47 15.48
N ASP A 144 -1.48 -3.70 15.01
CA ASP A 144 -1.83 -4.84 15.87
C ASP A 144 -0.58 -5.44 16.54
N ARG A 145 0.58 -5.32 15.87
CA ARG A 145 1.89 -5.78 16.36
C ARG A 145 2.97 -4.78 15.96
N MET A 146 3.89 -4.50 16.86
CA MET A 146 5.04 -3.63 16.63
C MET A 146 6.34 -4.42 16.82
N ILE A 147 7.27 -4.27 15.90
CA ILE A 147 8.61 -4.83 15.96
C ILE A 147 9.61 -3.68 15.86
N CYS A 148 10.45 -3.50 16.87
CA CYS A 148 11.55 -2.53 16.83
C CYS A 148 12.83 -3.23 16.38
N ILE A 149 13.55 -2.58 15.47
CA ILE A 149 14.83 -3.08 14.95
C ILE A 149 15.89 -2.01 15.17
N GLU A 150 16.99 -2.37 15.84
CA GLU A 150 18.15 -1.52 16.06
C GLU A 150 19.40 -2.32 15.69
N ASP A 151 20.31 -1.70 14.95
CA ASP A 151 21.56 -2.34 14.48
C ASP A 151 21.34 -3.73 13.83
N GLY A 152 20.25 -3.87 13.06
CA GLY A 152 19.90 -5.12 12.37
C GLY A 152 19.37 -6.24 13.29
N LYS A 153 19.07 -5.94 14.56
CA LYS A 153 18.54 -6.89 15.53
C LYS A 153 17.17 -6.47 16.02
N ILE A 154 16.30 -7.45 16.26
CA ILE A 154 15.01 -7.20 16.90
C ILE A 154 15.27 -6.91 18.39
N THR A 155 14.92 -5.69 18.82
CA THR A 155 15.05 -5.26 20.23
C THR A 155 13.71 -5.35 20.95
N LYS A 156 12.59 -5.29 20.23
CA LYS A 156 11.25 -5.35 20.79
C LYS A 156 10.29 -6.02 19.81
N ASP A 157 9.39 -6.85 20.32
CA ASP A 157 8.31 -7.52 19.56
C ASP A 157 7.07 -7.60 20.43
N GLU A 158 6.12 -6.72 20.20
CA GLU A 158 4.93 -6.58 21.05
C GLU A 158 3.64 -6.64 20.24
N ARG A 159 2.64 -7.35 20.78
CA ARG A 159 1.26 -7.23 20.33
C ARG A 159 0.59 -6.05 21.04
N ILE A 160 0.17 -5.05 20.27
CA ILE A 160 -0.47 -3.84 20.79
C ILE A 160 -1.99 -4.05 20.92
N ARG A 161 -2.57 -4.83 20.00
CA ARG A 161 -3.99 -5.17 20.02
C ARG A 161 -4.17 -6.68 20.01
N VAL A 162 -4.97 -7.18 20.92
CA VAL A 162 -5.42 -8.57 20.90
C VAL A 162 -6.53 -8.64 19.85
N LEU A 163 -6.26 -9.29 18.72
CA LEU A 163 -7.29 -9.64 17.75
C LEU A 163 -8.28 -10.60 18.44
N GLY A 164 -9.50 -10.10 18.71
CA GLY A 164 -10.60 -10.94 19.15
C GLY A 164 -10.86 -11.01 20.66
N GLY A 165 -10.98 -9.86 21.33
CA GLY A 165 -11.82 -9.75 22.51
C GLY A 165 -13.26 -9.48 22.03
N GLY A 166 -14.09 -10.52 21.90
CA GLY A 166 -15.51 -10.37 21.72
C GLY A 166 -16.05 -9.52 22.87
N LEU A 167 -16.74 -8.43 22.54
CA LEU A 167 -17.67 -7.81 23.48
C LEU A 167 -18.77 -8.83 23.70
N GLY A 168 -18.65 -9.59 24.77
CA GLY A 168 -19.77 -10.23 25.41
C GLY A 168 -20.47 -9.17 26.24
N GLU A 169 -21.77 -9.13 26.06
CA GLU A 169 -22.84 -8.43 26.76
C GLU A 169 -23.07 -6.96 26.40
#